data_eca25ade1bb50ba9f660f658575b9d3d
#
_entry.id   eca25ade1bb50ba9f660f658575b9d3d
#
_cell.length_a   1.000
_cell.length_b   1.000
_cell.length_c   1.000
_cell.angle_alpha   90.00
_cell.angle_beta   90.00
_cell.angle_gamma   90.00
#
_symmetry.space_group_name_H-M   'P 1'
#
loop_
_entity.id
_entity.type
_entity.pdbx_description
1 polymer ?
#
loop_
_entity_poly.entity_id
_entity_poly.type
_entity_poly.pdbx_seq_one_letter_code
_entity_poly.pdbx_strand_id
1 'polypeptide(L)'
;MASSRRLRALITNDDGIDSPGLWALADATRDAGFDVVVAAPHRDASGVGASVFAVRGEDGVAVHPRELPGLDGVPAYAVEGHPSFIVYASGRGWLEPKPDLVVSGINLGANVGRSVLHSGTVGAALTAGLQGWYGLAVSLDTGWTPPEHPHWEAATAGLPEVFDLLLSRDPGTVLSYNAPDVDPAALRELREAELAEFGTAQVVVEHREAGPGGATHGTLRSSLHEVGEQPSPTSDVGLLAAGHPTVTELRSVAAVPGVLGGVVVTSAH
;
A
#
# COMPACT_ATOMS: atom_id res chain seq x y z
N MET A 1 -32.85 -18.13 4.83
CA MET A 1 -31.94 -17.12 4.30
C MET A 1 -30.55 -17.51 4.75
N ALA A 2 -29.66 -17.93 3.89
CA ALA A 2 -28.28 -18.21 4.26
C ALA A 2 -27.65 -16.87 4.71
N SER A 3 -27.16 -16.82 5.95
CA SER A 3 -26.37 -15.69 6.44
C SER A 3 -25.16 -15.55 5.50
N SER A 4 -25.09 -14.50 4.70
CA SER A 4 -23.90 -14.23 3.93
C SER A 4 -22.74 -14.05 4.91
N ARG A 5 -21.70 -14.86 4.76
CA ARG A 5 -20.48 -14.75 5.57
C ARG A 5 -19.92 -13.32 5.40
N ARG A 6 -19.53 -12.68 6.50
CA ARG A 6 -18.78 -11.43 6.41
C ARG A 6 -17.49 -11.66 5.64
N LEU A 7 -17.13 -10.73 4.75
CA LEU A 7 -15.84 -10.77 4.08
C LEU A 7 -14.73 -10.53 5.10
N ARG A 8 -13.63 -11.30 4.98
CA ARG A 8 -12.49 -11.19 5.87
C ARG A 8 -11.43 -10.28 5.28
N ALA A 9 -11.05 -9.26 6.04
CA ALA A 9 -10.04 -8.28 5.68
C ALA A 9 -8.74 -8.53 6.45
N LEU A 10 -7.63 -8.68 5.72
CA LEU A 10 -6.28 -8.57 6.29
C LEU A 10 -5.84 -7.12 6.21
N ILE A 11 -5.57 -6.51 7.37
CA ILE A 11 -5.01 -5.17 7.46
C ILE A 11 -3.51 -5.26 7.66
N THR A 12 -2.76 -4.54 6.83
CA THR A 12 -1.29 -4.47 6.89
C THR A 12 -0.80 -3.07 6.54
N ASN A 13 0.48 -2.81 6.64
CA ASN A 13 1.17 -1.58 6.21
C ASN A 13 2.67 -1.84 6.10
N ASP A 14 3.45 -0.83 5.72
CA ASP A 14 4.91 -0.84 5.80
C ASP A 14 5.46 0.06 6.92
N ASP A 15 4.66 0.93 7.52
CA ASP A 15 5.06 1.76 8.68
C ASP A 15 5.22 0.94 9.99
N GLY A 16 4.70 -0.29 10.02
CA GLY A 16 4.80 -1.20 11.15
C GLY A 16 3.54 -1.29 12.02
N ILE A 17 3.52 -2.33 12.90
CA ILE A 17 2.35 -2.70 13.71
C ILE A 17 1.93 -1.61 14.70
N ASP A 18 2.85 -0.76 15.13
CA ASP A 18 2.61 0.30 16.11
C ASP A 18 2.20 1.65 15.46
N SER A 19 1.95 1.66 14.14
CA SER A 19 1.51 2.85 13.40
C SER A 19 0.07 3.22 13.73
N PRO A 20 -0.23 4.48 14.12
CA PRO A 20 -1.59 4.95 14.34
C PRO A 20 -2.46 4.87 13.08
N GLY A 21 -1.88 5.05 11.89
CA GLY A 21 -2.59 4.90 10.61
C GLY A 21 -3.11 3.49 10.39
N LEU A 22 -2.35 2.46 10.80
CA LEU A 22 -2.79 1.07 10.75
C LEU A 22 -4.00 0.82 11.65
N TRP A 23 -3.96 1.38 12.87
CA TRP A 23 -5.04 1.21 13.84
C TRP A 23 -6.33 1.89 13.34
N ALA A 24 -6.21 3.12 12.83
CA ALA A 24 -7.33 3.85 12.24
C ALA A 24 -7.96 3.09 11.06
N LEU A 25 -7.12 2.49 10.19
CA LEU A 25 -7.58 1.69 9.06
C LEU A 25 -8.30 0.43 9.51
N ALA A 26 -7.76 -0.29 10.50
CA ALA A 26 -8.36 -1.51 11.04
C ALA A 26 -9.71 -1.22 11.69
N ASP A 27 -9.82 -0.13 12.45
CA ASP A 27 -11.04 0.30 13.11
C ASP A 27 -12.13 0.65 12.07
N ALA A 28 -11.81 1.50 11.11
CA ALA A 28 -12.73 1.89 10.04
C ALA A 28 -13.17 0.70 9.16
N THR A 29 -12.26 -0.26 8.90
CA THR A 29 -12.62 -1.47 8.15
C THR A 29 -13.55 -2.39 8.94
N ARG A 30 -13.33 -2.53 10.27
CA ARG A 30 -14.23 -3.25 11.17
C ARG A 30 -15.62 -2.60 11.19
N ASP A 31 -15.66 -1.26 11.30
CA ASP A 31 -16.91 -0.50 11.34
C ASP A 31 -17.69 -0.57 10.02
N ALA A 32 -16.99 -0.72 8.88
CA ALA A 32 -17.58 -1.03 7.59
C ALA A 32 -18.16 -2.47 7.49
N GLY A 33 -18.03 -3.29 8.54
CA GLY A 33 -18.69 -4.60 8.68
C GLY A 33 -17.85 -5.80 8.23
N PHE A 34 -16.55 -5.63 8.02
CA PHE A 34 -15.65 -6.74 7.70
C PHE A 34 -15.24 -7.54 8.95
N ASP A 35 -14.84 -8.80 8.75
CA ASP A 35 -14.13 -9.61 9.74
C ASP A 35 -12.64 -9.28 9.63
N VAL A 36 -12.10 -8.55 10.62
CA VAL A 36 -10.75 -7.96 10.55
C VAL A 36 -9.72 -8.83 11.25
N VAL A 37 -8.59 -9.03 10.60
CA VAL A 37 -7.34 -9.51 11.19
C VAL A 37 -6.22 -8.53 10.82
N VAL A 38 -5.38 -8.15 11.78
CA VAL A 38 -4.24 -7.26 11.55
C VAL A 38 -2.96 -8.07 11.55
N ALA A 39 -2.12 -7.88 10.52
CA ALA A 39 -0.77 -8.41 10.53
C ALA A 39 0.15 -7.44 9.79
N ALA A 40 1.13 -6.90 10.48
CA ALA A 40 2.03 -5.88 9.93
C ALA A 40 3.48 -6.13 10.36
N PRO A 41 4.46 -5.55 9.66
CA PRO A 41 5.86 -5.61 10.07
C PRO A 41 6.02 -5.14 11.52
N HIS A 42 6.93 -5.79 12.25
CA HIS A 42 7.21 -5.39 13.63
C HIS A 42 7.98 -4.06 13.72
N ARG A 43 8.53 -3.58 12.61
CA ARG A 43 9.24 -2.29 12.45
C ARG A 43 8.90 -1.70 11.08
N ASP A 44 9.19 -0.41 10.92
CA ASP A 44 9.13 0.27 9.63
C ASP A 44 9.94 -0.49 8.56
N ALA A 45 9.29 -0.71 7.44
CA ALA A 45 9.79 -1.39 6.25
C ALA A 45 9.62 -0.53 4.98
N SER A 46 9.64 0.79 5.12
CA SER A 46 9.44 1.74 4.01
C SER A 46 10.42 1.49 2.86
N GLY A 47 9.94 1.62 1.62
CA GLY A 47 10.75 1.48 0.40
C GLY A 47 11.08 0.05 -0.01
N VAL A 48 10.49 -0.98 0.60
CA VAL A 48 10.73 -2.40 0.24
C VAL A 48 9.95 -2.87 -0.99
N GLY A 49 8.98 -2.09 -1.45
CA GLY A 49 8.09 -2.45 -2.55
C GLY A 49 7.36 -3.77 -2.30
N ALA A 50 7.13 -4.56 -3.36
CA ALA A 50 6.44 -5.85 -3.30
C ALA A 50 7.38 -7.03 -2.92
N SER A 51 8.37 -6.82 -2.05
CA SER A 51 9.30 -7.87 -1.63
C SER A 51 8.60 -8.97 -0.84
N VAL A 52 8.69 -10.21 -1.33
CA VAL A 52 8.15 -11.42 -0.67
C VAL A 52 9.23 -12.23 0.07
N PHE A 53 10.48 -11.74 0.08
CA PHE A 53 11.55 -12.36 0.83
C PHE A 53 11.67 -11.71 2.20
N ALA A 54 11.46 -12.50 3.26
CA ALA A 54 11.77 -12.08 4.62
C ALA A 54 13.27 -12.23 4.90
N VAL A 55 13.76 -11.52 5.90
CA VAL A 55 15.13 -11.74 6.40
C VAL A 55 15.22 -13.19 6.91
N ARG A 56 16.10 -13.97 6.30
CA ARG A 56 16.27 -15.38 6.67
C ARG A 56 16.94 -15.50 8.03
N GLY A 57 16.19 -15.92 9.05
CA GLY A 57 16.74 -16.64 10.19
C GLY A 57 16.72 -18.15 9.90
N GLU A 58 17.58 -18.93 10.52
CA GLU A 58 17.57 -20.41 10.40
C GLU A 58 16.22 -21.00 10.84
N ASP A 59 15.49 -20.32 11.73
CA ASP A 59 14.22 -20.72 12.33
C ASP A 59 12.97 -20.15 11.60
N GLY A 60 13.12 -19.45 10.48
CA GLY A 60 12.01 -18.82 9.75
C GLY A 60 11.75 -17.38 10.15
N VAL A 61 10.50 -16.91 9.95
CA VAL A 61 10.05 -15.54 10.25
C VAL A 61 9.24 -15.56 11.54
N ALA A 62 9.67 -14.79 12.54
CA ALA A 62 8.97 -14.71 13.81
C ALA A 62 7.65 -13.95 13.69
N VAL A 63 6.64 -14.42 14.42
CA VAL A 63 5.29 -13.82 14.51
C VAL A 63 4.93 -13.66 15.97
N HIS A 64 4.62 -12.43 16.36
CA HIS A 64 4.33 -12.07 17.76
C HIS A 64 2.89 -11.59 17.88
N PRO A 65 2.00 -12.28 18.65
CA PRO A 65 0.67 -11.77 18.94
C PRO A 65 0.75 -10.39 19.61
N ARG A 66 -0.18 -9.49 19.25
CA ARG A 66 -0.25 -8.12 19.79
C ARG A 66 -1.69 -7.78 20.19
N GLU A 67 -1.81 -6.89 21.13
CA GLU A 67 -3.04 -6.15 21.41
C GLU A 67 -2.88 -4.74 20.87
N LEU A 68 -3.87 -4.25 20.14
CA LEU A 68 -3.81 -2.93 19.53
C LEU A 68 -4.82 -1.98 20.19
N PRO A 69 -4.45 -0.71 20.41
CA PRO A 69 -5.34 0.27 21.04
C PRO A 69 -6.67 0.42 20.27
N GLY A 70 -7.80 0.35 20.99
CA GLY A 70 -9.14 0.50 20.41
C GLY A 70 -9.66 -0.67 19.58
N LEU A 71 -8.86 -1.74 19.42
CA LEU A 71 -9.19 -2.91 18.59
C LEU A 71 -9.38 -4.19 19.42
N ASP A 72 -10.08 -4.07 20.55
CA ASP A 72 -10.34 -5.18 21.45
C ASP A 72 -10.97 -6.38 20.71
N GLY A 73 -10.38 -7.56 20.89
CA GLY A 73 -10.84 -8.80 20.26
C GLY A 73 -10.48 -8.96 18.77
N VAL A 74 -9.83 -8.01 18.15
CA VAL A 74 -9.27 -8.14 16.79
C VAL A 74 -7.94 -8.90 16.87
N PRO A 75 -7.79 -10.06 16.20
CA PRO A 75 -6.51 -10.75 16.14
C PRO A 75 -5.44 -9.87 15.49
N ALA A 76 -4.30 -9.68 16.15
CA ALA A 76 -3.22 -8.85 15.63
C ALA A 76 -1.85 -9.51 15.81
N TYR A 77 -0.98 -9.34 14.83
CA TYR A 77 0.32 -9.99 14.76
C TYR A 77 1.39 -9.02 14.26
N ALA A 78 2.47 -8.87 15.01
CA ALA A 78 3.71 -8.26 14.54
C ALA A 78 4.58 -9.33 13.88
N VAL A 79 4.99 -9.11 12.64
CA VAL A 79 5.72 -10.10 11.82
C VAL A 79 7.11 -9.57 11.50
N GLU A 80 8.15 -10.39 11.63
CA GLU A 80 9.52 -10.02 11.24
C GLU A 80 9.71 -10.15 9.71
N GLY A 81 8.80 -9.58 8.96
CA GLY A 81 8.74 -9.67 7.50
C GLY A 81 8.11 -8.43 6.87
N HIS A 82 8.19 -8.35 5.55
CA HIS A 82 7.65 -7.23 4.77
C HIS A 82 6.14 -7.41 4.50
N PRO A 83 5.40 -6.32 4.18
CA PRO A 83 3.94 -6.41 3.98
C PRO A 83 3.54 -7.43 2.92
N SER A 84 4.19 -7.42 1.77
CA SER A 84 3.91 -8.37 0.69
C SER A 84 4.21 -9.83 1.07
N PHE A 85 5.22 -10.07 1.92
CA PHE A 85 5.49 -11.40 2.48
C PHE A 85 4.33 -11.84 3.39
N ILE A 86 3.80 -10.95 4.23
CA ILE A 86 2.66 -11.22 5.12
C ILE A 86 1.44 -11.65 4.30
N VAL A 87 1.11 -10.91 3.24
CA VAL A 87 0.02 -11.25 2.31
C VAL A 87 0.28 -12.59 1.63
N TYR A 88 1.48 -12.83 1.14
CA TYR A 88 1.86 -14.08 0.50
C TYR A 88 1.73 -15.28 1.45
N ALA A 89 2.24 -15.17 2.69
CA ALA A 89 2.16 -16.20 3.71
C ALA A 89 0.70 -16.52 4.10
N SER A 90 -0.16 -15.49 4.17
CA SER A 90 -1.59 -15.67 4.43
C SER A 90 -2.27 -16.54 3.36
N GLY A 91 -1.87 -16.38 2.09
CA GLY A 91 -2.35 -17.24 0.99
C GLY A 91 -1.84 -18.69 1.05
N ARG A 92 -0.78 -18.94 1.80
CA ARG A 92 -0.17 -20.27 1.99
C ARG A 92 -0.63 -21.00 3.24
N GLY A 93 -1.71 -20.51 3.89
CA GLY A 93 -2.36 -21.18 5.01
C GLY A 93 -1.86 -20.76 6.39
N TRP A 94 -1.12 -19.64 6.48
CA TRP A 94 -0.79 -19.07 7.78
C TRP A 94 -2.01 -18.49 8.50
N LEU A 95 -2.90 -17.81 7.76
CA LEU A 95 -4.17 -17.31 8.29
C LEU A 95 -5.34 -18.16 7.77
N GLU A 96 -6.16 -18.69 8.71
CA GLU A 96 -7.39 -19.41 8.38
C GLU A 96 -8.57 -18.83 9.18
N PRO A 97 -9.71 -18.59 8.52
CA PRO A 97 -9.94 -18.64 7.09
C PRO A 97 -9.11 -17.59 6.34
N LYS A 98 -8.81 -17.87 5.07
CA LYS A 98 -8.05 -16.93 4.22
C LYS A 98 -8.77 -15.60 4.06
N PRO A 99 -8.03 -14.49 3.90
CA PRO A 99 -8.63 -13.20 3.56
C PRO A 99 -9.37 -13.23 2.22
N ASP A 100 -10.44 -12.43 2.12
CA ASP A 100 -11.12 -12.09 0.87
C ASP A 100 -10.54 -10.83 0.25
N LEU A 101 -10.02 -9.92 1.12
CA LEU A 101 -9.37 -8.69 0.71
C LEU A 101 -8.18 -8.36 1.63
N VAL A 102 -7.27 -7.56 1.10
CA VAL A 102 -6.19 -6.93 1.86
C VAL A 102 -6.36 -5.43 1.78
N VAL A 103 -6.33 -4.76 2.93
CA VAL A 103 -6.31 -3.31 3.03
C VAL A 103 -4.97 -2.91 3.64
N SER A 104 -4.14 -2.21 2.88
CA SER A 104 -2.78 -1.84 3.25
C SER A 104 -2.67 -0.33 3.48
N GLY A 105 -2.22 0.07 4.67
CA GLY A 105 -2.09 1.47 5.08
C GLY A 105 -2.53 1.70 6.54
N ILE A 106 -2.93 2.92 6.95
CA ILE A 106 -2.85 4.16 6.19
C ILE A 106 -1.39 4.61 6.16
N ASN A 107 -0.80 4.72 4.97
CA ASN A 107 0.56 5.18 4.82
C ASN A 107 0.68 6.67 5.18
N LEU A 108 1.73 7.03 5.92
CA LEU A 108 2.05 8.41 6.23
C LEU A 108 2.81 9.03 5.03
N GLY A 109 2.07 9.66 4.14
CA GLY A 109 2.54 10.17 2.87
C GLY A 109 1.80 9.56 1.68
N ALA A 110 1.64 10.31 0.60
CA ALA A 110 0.96 9.83 -0.60
C ALA A 110 1.77 8.78 -1.36
N ASN A 111 1.09 7.74 -1.86
CA ASN A 111 1.61 6.81 -2.83
C ASN A 111 1.05 7.18 -4.22
N VAL A 112 1.77 7.98 -4.99
CA VAL A 112 1.32 8.60 -6.24
C VAL A 112 2.33 8.43 -7.36
N GLY A 113 1.84 8.60 -8.59
CA GLY A 113 2.64 8.49 -9.80
C GLY A 113 3.23 7.08 -9.96
N ARG A 114 4.17 6.94 -10.90
CA ARG A 114 4.83 5.65 -11.17
C ARG A 114 5.73 5.17 -10.03
N SER A 115 6.01 6.04 -9.04
CA SER A 115 6.77 5.69 -7.84
C SER A 115 6.05 4.66 -6.93
N VAL A 116 4.75 4.45 -7.13
CA VAL A 116 3.98 3.36 -6.48
C VAL A 116 4.65 1.99 -6.62
N LEU A 117 5.49 1.80 -7.64
CA LEU A 117 6.30 0.60 -7.85
C LEU A 117 7.20 0.28 -6.64
N HIS A 118 7.65 1.29 -5.91
CA HIS A 118 8.57 1.16 -4.78
C HIS A 118 7.86 1.17 -3.41
N SER A 119 6.55 1.37 -3.38
CA SER A 119 5.74 1.40 -2.16
C SER A 119 5.52 0.01 -1.60
N GLY A 120 5.78 -0.19 -0.30
CA GLY A 120 5.42 -1.40 0.42
C GLY A 120 3.92 -1.52 0.63
N THR A 121 3.24 -0.39 0.88
CA THR A 121 1.78 -0.28 1.00
C THR A 121 1.08 -0.76 -0.27
N VAL A 122 1.46 -0.21 -1.44
CA VAL A 122 0.90 -0.62 -2.74
C VAL A 122 1.33 -2.03 -3.11
N GLY A 123 2.58 -2.42 -2.79
CA GLY A 123 3.10 -3.76 -3.03
C GLY A 123 2.29 -4.86 -2.35
N ALA A 124 1.81 -4.62 -1.11
CA ALA A 124 0.93 -5.54 -0.40
C ALA A 124 -0.42 -5.69 -1.10
N ALA A 125 -1.05 -4.59 -1.51
CA ALA A 125 -2.31 -4.61 -2.24
C ALA A 125 -2.18 -5.33 -3.62
N LEU A 126 -1.10 -5.07 -4.37
CA LEU A 126 -0.81 -5.77 -5.62
C LEU A 126 -0.57 -7.27 -5.39
N THR A 127 0.07 -7.65 -4.28
CA THR A 127 0.26 -9.06 -3.91
C THR A 127 -1.07 -9.74 -3.60
N ALA A 128 -2.03 -9.04 -3.00
CA ALA A 128 -3.41 -9.56 -2.82
C ALA A 128 -4.08 -9.84 -4.16
N GLY A 129 -3.97 -8.92 -5.13
CA GLY A 129 -4.49 -9.11 -6.48
C GLY A 129 -3.92 -10.35 -7.17
N LEU A 130 -2.62 -10.64 -6.98
CA LEU A 130 -1.99 -11.87 -7.48
C LEU A 130 -2.51 -13.16 -6.83
N GLN A 131 -3.06 -13.07 -5.60
CA GLN A 131 -3.73 -14.19 -4.92
C GLN A 131 -5.20 -14.36 -5.36
N GLY A 132 -5.71 -13.47 -6.22
CA GLY A 132 -7.11 -13.41 -6.62
C GLY A 132 -8.02 -12.77 -5.56
N TRP A 133 -7.46 -12.04 -4.59
CA TRP A 133 -8.19 -11.28 -3.58
C TRP A 133 -8.34 -9.82 -3.99
N TYR A 134 -9.26 -9.12 -3.37
CA TYR A 134 -9.30 -7.67 -3.50
C TYR A 134 -8.10 -7.03 -2.81
N GLY A 135 -7.53 -6.00 -3.42
CA GLY A 135 -6.44 -5.22 -2.84
C GLY A 135 -6.81 -3.75 -2.75
N LEU A 136 -6.58 -3.13 -1.59
CA LEU A 136 -6.73 -1.70 -1.40
C LEU A 136 -5.48 -1.14 -0.72
N ALA A 137 -4.80 -0.21 -1.37
CA ALA A 137 -3.77 0.61 -0.77
C ALA A 137 -4.37 1.95 -0.34
N VAL A 138 -4.14 2.36 0.91
CA VAL A 138 -4.67 3.58 1.51
C VAL A 138 -3.54 4.46 2.00
N SER A 139 -3.52 5.74 1.59
CA SER A 139 -2.45 6.68 1.91
C SER A 139 -3.03 8.05 2.26
N LEU A 140 -2.35 8.77 3.15
CA LEU A 140 -2.67 10.14 3.55
C LEU A 140 -1.56 11.07 3.05
N ASP A 141 -1.90 12.02 2.19
CA ASP A 141 -0.94 12.99 1.66
C ASP A 141 -0.64 14.08 2.70
N THR A 142 0.35 13.84 3.51
CA THR A 142 0.83 14.76 4.54
C THR A 142 1.87 15.77 4.02
N GLY A 143 2.13 15.75 2.71
CA GLY A 143 3.21 16.54 2.12
C GLY A 143 4.60 16.10 2.60
N TRP A 144 5.58 16.99 2.46
CA TRP A 144 6.99 16.73 2.78
C TRP A 144 7.33 16.63 4.26
N THR A 145 6.59 17.35 5.08
CA THR A 145 6.79 17.39 6.53
C THR A 145 5.49 16.99 7.19
N PRO A 146 5.35 15.70 7.55
CA PRO A 146 4.15 15.25 8.24
C PRO A 146 3.88 16.08 9.48
N PRO A 147 2.63 16.47 9.75
CA PRO A 147 2.27 17.14 10.99
C PRO A 147 2.39 16.18 12.19
N GLU A 148 2.51 16.72 13.39
CA GLU A 148 2.53 15.94 14.63
C GLU A 148 1.25 15.12 14.81
N HIS A 149 0.12 15.63 14.32
CA HIS A 149 -1.20 14.99 14.37
C HIS A 149 -1.83 14.95 12.97
N PRO A 150 -1.54 13.90 12.18
CA PRO A 150 -2.17 13.71 10.87
C PRO A 150 -3.68 13.46 11.01
N HIS A 151 -4.47 13.93 10.06
CA HIS A 151 -5.93 13.68 10.02
C HIS A 151 -6.23 12.30 9.42
N TRP A 152 -5.96 11.23 10.16
CA TRP A 152 -6.25 9.86 9.70
C TRP A 152 -7.71 9.69 9.28
N GLU A 153 -8.61 10.42 9.92
CA GLU A 153 -10.04 10.47 9.62
C GLU A 153 -10.35 11.01 8.22
N ALA A 154 -9.46 11.79 7.62
CA ALA A 154 -9.62 12.20 6.22
C ALA A 154 -9.54 11.01 5.27
N ALA A 155 -8.61 10.10 5.51
CA ALA A 155 -8.51 8.88 4.72
C ALA A 155 -9.65 7.89 5.03
N THR A 156 -10.03 7.73 6.31
CA THR A 156 -11.10 6.78 6.67
C THR A 156 -12.48 7.22 6.25
N ALA A 157 -12.74 8.52 6.13
CA ALA A 157 -14.04 9.06 5.70
C ALA A 157 -14.46 8.61 4.29
N GLY A 158 -13.50 8.43 3.37
CA GLY A 158 -13.76 7.96 2.01
C GLY A 158 -13.87 6.44 1.87
N LEU A 159 -13.49 5.66 2.88
CA LEU A 159 -13.43 4.19 2.78
C LEU A 159 -14.76 3.52 2.41
N PRO A 160 -15.93 3.93 2.93
CA PRO A 160 -17.18 3.31 2.53
C PRO A 160 -17.42 3.35 1.02
N GLU A 161 -17.21 4.50 0.38
CA GLU A 161 -17.35 4.66 -1.07
C GLU A 161 -16.28 3.83 -1.82
N VAL A 162 -15.04 3.82 -1.34
CA VAL A 162 -13.94 3.06 -1.96
C VAL A 162 -14.16 1.55 -1.83
N PHE A 163 -14.71 1.07 -0.70
CA PHE A 163 -15.08 -0.35 -0.56
C PHE A 163 -16.21 -0.73 -1.51
N ASP A 164 -17.24 0.11 -1.66
CA ASP A 164 -18.33 -0.14 -2.61
C ASP A 164 -17.80 -0.22 -4.05
N LEU A 165 -16.89 0.70 -4.44
CA LEU A 165 -16.22 0.67 -5.73
C LEU A 165 -15.41 -0.62 -5.91
N LEU A 166 -14.59 -1.00 -4.94
CA LEU A 166 -13.75 -2.19 -5.00
C LEU A 166 -14.58 -3.47 -5.13
N LEU A 167 -15.62 -3.61 -4.29
CA LEU A 167 -16.48 -4.80 -4.26
C LEU A 167 -17.45 -4.88 -5.45
N SER A 168 -17.64 -3.79 -6.19
CA SER A 168 -18.36 -3.80 -7.47
C SER A 168 -17.55 -4.40 -8.62
N ARG A 169 -16.25 -4.64 -8.43
CA ARG A 169 -15.33 -5.21 -9.41
C ARG A 169 -15.13 -6.71 -9.17
N ASP A 170 -14.43 -7.36 -10.10
CA ASP A 170 -14.08 -8.77 -9.93
C ASP A 170 -12.96 -8.95 -8.88
N PRO A 171 -12.93 -10.09 -8.15
CA PRO A 171 -11.80 -10.44 -7.31
C PRO A 171 -10.47 -10.42 -8.08
N GLY A 172 -9.43 -9.92 -7.44
CA GLY A 172 -8.13 -9.64 -8.08
C GLY A 172 -7.95 -8.17 -8.47
N THR A 173 -9.03 -7.35 -8.37
CA THR A 173 -8.93 -5.90 -8.56
C THR A 173 -8.13 -5.27 -7.41
N VAL A 174 -7.29 -4.30 -7.78
CA VAL A 174 -6.47 -3.52 -6.84
C VAL A 174 -6.74 -2.05 -7.04
N LEU A 175 -7.13 -1.36 -5.97
CA LEU A 175 -7.28 0.09 -5.94
C LEU A 175 -6.19 0.73 -5.09
N SER A 176 -5.69 1.87 -5.54
CA SER A 176 -4.87 2.80 -4.76
C SER A 176 -5.70 4.03 -4.44
N TYR A 177 -5.88 4.30 -3.16
CA TYR A 177 -6.64 5.43 -2.65
C TYR A 177 -5.71 6.35 -1.87
N ASN A 178 -5.70 7.64 -2.21
CA ASN A 178 -4.97 8.68 -1.49
C ASN A 178 -5.95 9.77 -1.06
N ALA A 179 -5.86 10.22 0.19
CA ALA A 179 -6.61 11.35 0.72
C ALA A 179 -5.66 12.50 1.08
N PRO A 180 -6.03 13.76 0.86
CA PRO A 180 -5.27 14.88 1.39
C PRO A 180 -5.40 14.94 2.91
N ASP A 181 -4.33 15.37 3.61
CA ASP A 181 -4.32 15.55 5.06
C ASP A 181 -5.00 16.87 5.44
N VAL A 182 -6.32 16.83 5.53
CA VAL A 182 -7.18 17.95 5.88
C VAL A 182 -8.29 17.50 6.83
N ASP A 183 -8.97 18.46 7.47
CA ASP A 183 -10.22 18.17 8.20
C ASP A 183 -11.20 17.44 7.26
N PRO A 184 -11.84 16.34 7.67
CA PRO A 184 -12.81 15.61 6.84
C PRO A 184 -13.91 16.48 6.24
N ALA A 185 -14.33 17.55 6.93
CA ALA A 185 -15.32 18.49 6.42
C ALA A 185 -14.80 19.35 5.25
N ALA A 186 -13.50 19.42 5.06
CA ALA A 186 -12.85 20.15 3.96
C ALA A 186 -12.54 19.25 2.75
N LEU A 187 -12.74 17.92 2.87
CA LEU A 187 -12.53 17.00 1.76
C LEU A 187 -13.46 17.35 0.59
N ARG A 188 -12.90 17.33 -0.60
CA ARG A 188 -13.66 17.39 -1.84
C ARG A 188 -14.15 16.01 -2.23
N GLU A 189 -14.94 15.96 -3.31
CA GLU A 189 -15.43 14.71 -3.88
C GLU A 189 -14.26 13.79 -4.33
N LEU A 190 -14.44 12.48 -4.19
CA LEU A 190 -13.53 11.45 -4.70
C LEU A 190 -13.40 11.54 -6.22
N ARG A 191 -12.20 11.43 -6.73
CA ARG A 191 -11.90 11.47 -8.17
C ARG A 191 -11.11 10.24 -8.61
N GLU A 192 -11.50 9.68 -9.76
CA GLU A 192 -10.64 8.75 -10.49
C GLU A 192 -9.44 9.51 -11.06
N ALA A 193 -8.24 8.96 -10.88
CA ALA A 193 -7.00 9.59 -11.26
C ALA A 193 -6.11 8.69 -12.14
N GLU A 194 -5.36 9.32 -13.04
CA GLU A 194 -4.24 8.69 -13.75
C GLU A 194 -2.98 8.79 -12.89
N LEU A 195 -2.10 7.78 -12.97
CA LEU A 195 -0.79 7.89 -12.34
C LEU A 195 0.04 9.00 -13.00
N ALA A 196 0.52 9.94 -12.21
CA ALA A 196 1.48 10.93 -12.69
C ALA A 196 2.75 10.23 -13.22
N GLU A 197 3.45 10.86 -14.16
CA GLU A 197 4.70 10.33 -14.69
C GLU A 197 5.77 10.25 -13.61
N PHE A 198 5.81 11.26 -12.74
CA PHE A 198 6.65 11.32 -11.55
C PHE A 198 5.74 11.48 -10.33
N GLY A 199 6.17 10.94 -9.17
CA GLY A 199 5.54 11.26 -7.88
C GLY A 199 5.83 12.70 -7.47
N THR A 200 5.41 13.11 -6.27
CA THR A 200 5.75 14.42 -5.68
C THR A 200 7.25 14.58 -5.44
N ALA A 201 8.00 13.48 -5.43
CA ALA A 201 9.42 13.42 -5.13
C ALA A 201 10.22 12.68 -6.21
N GLN A 202 11.39 13.18 -6.50
CA GLN A 202 12.43 12.46 -7.25
C GLN A 202 13.59 12.09 -6.33
N VAL A 203 14.08 10.85 -6.48
CA VAL A 203 15.32 10.42 -5.83
C VAL A 203 16.49 11.00 -6.62
N VAL A 204 17.23 11.89 -6.01
CA VAL A 204 18.52 12.37 -6.55
C VAL A 204 19.63 11.59 -5.90
N VAL A 205 20.51 11.00 -6.71
CA VAL A 205 21.66 10.24 -6.22
C VAL A 205 22.94 11.03 -6.47
N GLU A 206 23.61 11.41 -5.39
CA GLU A 206 24.92 12.06 -5.44
C GLU A 206 26.01 11.03 -5.20
N HIS A 207 27.02 11.02 -6.07
CA HIS A 207 28.25 10.25 -5.86
C HIS A 207 29.29 11.13 -5.18
N ARG A 208 29.83 10.69 -4.07
CA ARG A 208 31.00 11.30 -3.41
C ARG A 208 32.19 10.36 -3.57
N GLU A 209 33.24 10.86 -4.18
CA GLU A 209 34.49 10.12 -4.26
C GLU A 209 35.11 9.92 -2.88
N ALA A 210 35.85 8.82 -2.72
CA ALA A 210 36.62 8.59 -1.50
C ALA A 210 37.73 9.65 -1.39
N GLY A 211 37.82 10.26 -0.21
CA GLY A 211 38.94 11.17 0.08
C GLY A 211 40.28 10.44 0.10
N PRO A 212 41.42 11.18 0.00
CA PRO A 212 42.75 10.59 0.03
C PRO A 212 42.97 9.82 1.36
N GLY A 213 43.23 8.51 1.28
CA GLY A 213 43.46 7.63 2.43
C GLY A 213 42.20 6.87 2.93
N GLY A 214 41.07 6.98 2.24
CA GLY A 214 39.84 6.23 2.60
C GLY A 214 39.87 4.76 2.15
N ALA A 215 39.33 3.87 2.99
CA ALA A 215 39.24 2.42 2.70
C ALA A 215 38.11 2.07 1.72
N THR A 216 37.29 3.03 1.27
CA THR A 216 36.14 2.84 0.39
C THR A 216 36.34 3.56 -0.96
N HIS A 217 35.81 2.98 -2.04
CA HIS A 217 35.90 3.56 -3.39
C HIS A 217 34.96 4.77 -3.61
N GLY A 218 34.17 5.17 -2.63
CA GLY A 218 33.21 6.28 -2.66
C GLY A 218 31.90 5.89 -1.97
N THR A 219 30.99 6.86 -1.88
CA THR A 219 29.65 6.67 -1.32
C THR A 219 28.60 7.24 -2.25
N LEU A 220 27.44 6.56 -2.34
CA LEU A 220 26.25 7.09 -2.97
C LEU A 220 25.34 7.63 -1.86
N ARG A 221 24.90 8.88 -1.99
CA ARG A 221 23.92 9.49 -1.12
C ARG A 221 22.64 9.72 -1.92
N SER A 222 21.54 9.15 -1.48
CA SER A 222 20.22 9.47 -2.02
C SER A 222 19.57 10.58 -1.20
N SER A 223 18.92 11.50 -1.87
CA SER A 223 18.06 12.52 -1.27
C SER A 223 16.80 12.65 -2.11
N LEU A 224 15.70 13.00 -1.45
CA LEU A 224 14.43 13.28 -2.12
C LEU A 224 14.38 14.78 -2.43
N HIS A 225 14.02 15.11 -3.67
CA HIS A 225 13.83 16.48 -4.12
C HIS A 225 12.41 16.64 -4.67
N GLU A 226 11.83 17.79 -4.42
CA GLU A 226 10.52 18.16 -4.96
C GLU A 226 10.59 18.26 -6.48
N VAL A 227 9.61 17.72 -7.19
CA VAL A 227 9.51 17.80 -8.65
C VAL A 227 9.01 19.20 -9.01
N GLY A 228 9.81 19.98 -9.72
CA GLY A 228 9.47 21.36 -10.09
C GLY A 228 8.49 21.50 -11.26
N GLU A 229 8.02 20.40 -11.87
CA GLU A 229 7.06 20.43 -12.97
C GLU A 229 5.63 20.44 -12.42
N GLN A 230 4.73 21.21 -13.06
CA GLN A 230 3.31 21.16 -12.72
C GLN A 230 2.72 19.83 -13.14
N PRO A 231 2.10 19.08 -12.20
CA PRO A 231 1.48 17.81 -12.54
C PRO A 231 0.26 18.02 -13.45
N SER A 232 -0.06 17.02 -14.26
CA SER A 232 -1.31 17.00 -15.02
C SER A 232 -2.50 17.20 -14.07
N PRO A 233 -3.50 18.04 -14.41
CA PRO A 233 -4.66 18.28 -13.57
C PRO A 233 -5.56 17.03 -13.38
N THR A 234 -5.39 15.98 -14.21
CA THR A 234 -6.12 14.70 -14.11
C THR A 234 -5.30 13.61 -13.42
N SER A 235 -4.04 13.90 -13.11
CA SER A 235 -3.20 12.95 -12.38
C SER A 235 -3.53 12.91 -10.89
N ASP A 236 -3.16 11.83 -10.23
CA ASP A 236 -3.26 11.65 -8.78
C ASP A 236 -2.59 12.81 -8.02
N VAL A 237 -1.37 13.20 -8.41
CA VAL A 237 -0.66 14.35 -7.81
C VAL A 237 -1.43 15.66 -8.02
N GLY A 238 -1.93 15.92 -9.25
CA GLY A 238 -2.63 17.17 -9.55
C GLY A 238 -3.98 17.28 -8.82
N LEU A 239 -4.72 16.18 -8.75
CA LEU A 239 -6.01 16.13 -8.04
C LEU A 239 -5.85 16.26 -6.52
N LEU A 240 -4.85 15.58 -5.93
CA LEU A 240 -4.53 15.73 -4.50
C LEU A 240 -4.15 17.17 -4.16
N ALA A 241 -3.28 17.79 -4.97
CA ALA A 241 -2.91 19.19 -4.80
C ALA A 241 -4.13 20.16 -4.89
N ALA A 242 -5.17 19.76 -5.65
CA ALA A 242 -6.44 20.48 -5.71
C ALA A 242 -7.39 20.15 -4.53
N GLY A 243 -7.01 19.27 -3.61
CA GLY A 243 -7.78 18.88 -2.42
C GLY A 243 -8.81 17.77 -2.65
N HIS A 244 -8.68 17.02 -3.72
CA HIS A 244 -9.54 15.86 -4.00
C HIS A 244 -8.88 14.57 -3.50
N PRO A 245 -9.59 13.73 -2.75
CA PRO A 245 -9.19 12.32 -2.63
C PRO A 245 -9.17 11.66 -4.01
N THR A 246 -8.23 10.74 -4.22
CA THR A 246 -8.04 10.08 -5.51
C THR A 246 -8.14 8.58 -5.39
N VAL A 247 -8.68 7.93 -6.41
CA VAL A 247 -8.68 6.49 -6.58
C VAL A 247 -8.15 6.11 -7.96
N THR A 248 -7.25 5.14 -8.01
CA THR A 248 -6.65 4.60 -9.23
C THR A 248 -6.72 3.09 -9.20
N GLU A 249 -7.26 2.46 -10.25
CA GLU A 249 -7.16 1.01 -10.41
C GLU A 249 -5.76 0.66 -10.92
N LEU A 250 -5.05 -0.18 -10.16
CA LEU A 250 -3.71 -0.64 -10.49
C LEU A 250 -3.76 -2.07 -11.02
N ARG A 251 -2.97 -2.33 -12.07
CA ARG A 251 -2.75 -3.69 -12.56
C ARG A 251 -1.36 -4.14 -12.19
N SER A 252 -1.28 -5.35 -11.67
CA SER A 252 -0.01 -6.03 -11.45
C SER A 252 0.72 -6.29 -12.78
N VAL A 253 1.95 -6.79 -12.67
CA VAL A 253 2.77 -7.14 -13.84
C VAL A 253 2.01 -8.08 -14.76
N ALA A 254 1.86 -7.67 -16.02
CA ALA A 254 1.22 -8.44 -17.07
C ALA A 254 2.09 -8.48 -18.32
N ALA A 255 2.00 -9.58 -19.07
CA ALA A 255 2.64 -9.67 -20.38
C ALA A 255 1.91 -8.81 -21.41
N VAL A 256 2.66 -8.09 -22.21
CA VAL A 256 2.13 -7.42 -23.40
C VAL A 256 2.30 -8.38 -24.59
N PRO A 257 1.21 -8.89 -25.19
CA PRO A 257 1.30 -9.80 -26.32
C PRO A 257 1.80 -9.09 -27.59
N GLY A 258 2.28 -9.88 -28.56
CA GLY A 258 2.64 -9.36 -29.88
C GLY A 258 4.08 -8.91 -30.06
N VAL A 259 4.98 -9.20 -29.11
CA VAL A 259 6.42 -8.84 -29.19
C VAL A 259 7.10 -9.35 -30.47
N LEU A 260 6.70 -10.50 -31.00
CA LEU A 260 7.26 -11.09 -32.22
C LEU A 260 6.46 -10.76 -33.49
N GLY A 261 5.59 -9.77 -33.48
CA GLY A 261 4.92 -9.25 -34.69
C GLY A 261 4.15 -10.31 -35.49
N GLY A 262 3.29 -11.10 -34.85
CA GLY A 262 2.42 -12.05 -35.54
C GLY A 262 2.96 -13.48 -35.69
N VAL A 263 4.04 -13.85 -35.01
CA VAL A 263 4.46 -15.25 -34.91
C VAL A 263 3.45 -15.99 -34.01
N VAL A 264 2.60 -16.81 -34.64
CA VAL A 264 1.71 -17.74 -33.94
C VAL A 264 2.59 -18.81 -33.33
N VAL A 265 2.81 -18.78 -32.03
CA VAL A 265 3.37 -19.91 -31.29
C VAL A 265 2.27 -20.96 -31.22
N THR A 266 2.26 -21.90 -32.16
CA THR A 266 1.46 -23.11 -32.01
C THR A 266 2.06 -23.94 -30.88
N SER A 267 1.33 -24.03 -29.77
CA SER A 267 1.65 -24.97 -28.70
C SER A 267 1.61 -26.38 -29.27
N ALA A 268 2.76 -27.04 -29.36
CA ALA A 268 2.82 -28.48 -29.55
C ALA A 268 2.22 -29.17 -28.32
N HIS A 269 1.29 -30.05 -28.55
CA HIS A 269 0.61 -30.92 -27.57
C HIS A 269 1.56 -31.86 -26.88
#